data_e27c672eef881b5eb26fbae360d9cfbb
#
_entry.id   e27c672eef881b5eb26fbae360d9cfbb
#
_cell.length_a   1.000
_cell.length_b   1.000
_cell.length_c   1.000
_cell.angle_alpha   90.00
_cell.angle_beta   90.00
_cell.angle_gamma   90.00
#
_symmetry.space_group_name_H-M   'P 1'
#
loop_
_entity.id
_entity.type
_entity.pdbx_description
1 polymer ?
#
loop_
_entity_poly.entity_id
_entity_poly.type
_entity_poly.pdbx_seq_one_letter_code
_entity_poly.pdbx_strand_id
1 'polypeptide(L)'
;MNTGLVVFICCVLVAVGVTLHLRKHDMLPIIHKVVDNTTATLVADTVKKKKPVVKRDFNISGSLKDTEGNGVAGVIVSDGFKCVKTDSRGRYKMKRDSLARFIYFSVPAEFEVPTHSATDRTACFYQAVSNKKKIYDFTLRRLPGGKETSYKMIVIGDPQVTNAYSPYYTSPDDNPIKKSDVERFTTQTMADIKQTIKSLPAGTPVYGLSMGDDVQYYGGYNPQLERQIRQALGSSEMRLFSVIGNHDQDGKALYRRKWEENFGPTDFSFDRGDVHYVCINNCFFHRGMSYYSPGELRERQVKWLKQNLALTPKDKKVVLCYHIPFTFGNAPFSKAKPLTNANEEGHYSSSRLSLLLSLLKQFKGGYELFCGHTHFACNHEINYEGEDVMEHCHAAACGNIWQSNINICGTPNGYYVYSFVGTSINDCYYKGTFWDKSKQMTIFRAQTDFNGEKYAKDWQLANNRNILVANVFNATSHWRVVAIEDGKEYLMRRISSKGQDAFAAGYHHKYSESVSYRFVSKGNGYLIMNHLYYYVPKNPNAKIIIKASDPYGHTFTASSSDAVTEPFVNYAHYYEREYKEYKKQKDKMLRDSVVTKQKDTIATKSVNK
;
A
#
# COMPACT_ATOMS: atom_id res chain seq x y z
N MET A 1 40.53 6.29 -17.60
CA MET A 1 39.78 5.99 -16.36
C MET A 1 38.44 5.38 -16.75
N ASN A 2 38.12 4.26 -16.14
CA ASN A 2 37.00 3.41 -16.54
C ASN A 2 35.66 4.10 -16.24
N THR A 3 34.76 4.14 -17.20
CA THR A 3 33.43 4.78 -17.10
C THR A 3 32.62 4.31 -15.88
N GLY A 4 32.85 3.10 -15.40
CA GLY A 4 32.25 2.57 -14.17
C GLY A 4 32.70 3.28 -12.88
N LEU A 5 33.91 3.82 -12.86
CA LEU A 5 34.44 4.52 -11.68
C LEU A 5 33.83 5.93 -11.53
N VAL A 6 33.53 6.60 -12.62
CA VAL A 6 32.92 7.94 -12.60
C VAL A 6 31.45 7.86 -12.14
N VAL A 7 30.71 6.85 -12.59
CA VAL A 7 29.32 6.61 -12.14
C VAL A 7 29.30 6.22 -10.67
N PHE A 8 30.25 5.41 -10.20
CA PHE A 8 30.37 5.03 -8.80
C PHE A 8 30.68 6.22 -7.88
N ILE A 9 31.58 7.12 -8.32
CA ILE A 9 31.92 8.34 -7.56
C ILE A 9 30.72 9.30 -7.49
N CYS A 10 29.96 9.47 -8.57
CA CYS A 10 28.74 10.29 -8.55
C CYS A 10 27.65 9.69 -7.64
N CYS A 11 27.46 8.37 -7.65
CA CYS A 11 26.50 7.72 -6.76
C CYS A 11 26.90 7.77 -5.28
N VAL A 12 28.19 7.68 -4.97
CA VAL A 12 28.69 7.80 -3.58
C VAL A 12 28.58 9.25 -3.06
N LEU A 13 28.80 10.23 -3.89
CA LEU A 13 28.67 11.65 -3.49
C LEU A 13 27.21 12.05 -3.22
N VAL A 14 26.26 11.47 -3.95
CA VAL A 14 24.81 11.66 -3.70
C VAL A 14 24.35 10.92 -2.44
N ALA A 15 24.95 9.77 -2.13
CA ALA A 15 24.60 8.97 -0.95
C ALA A 15 25.14 9.54 0.37
N VAL A 16 26.22 10.32 0.33
CA VAL A 16 26.91 10.81 1.54
C VAL A 16 26.54 12.25 1.88
N GLY A 17 25.82 12.96 1.02
CA GLY A 17 25.37 14.35 1.30
C GLY A 17 26.51 15.36 1.45
N VAL A 18 27.68 15.10 0.86
CA VAL A 18 28.83 15.99 0.91
C VAL A 18 28.78 16.91 -0.31
N THR A 19 28.43 18.16 -0.08
CA THR A 19 28.57 19.24 -1.05
C THR A 19 30.05 19.60 -1.16
N LEU A 20 30.78 18.96 -2.04
CA LEU A 20 32.11 19.43 -2.46
C LEU A 20 31.90 20.56 -3.45
N HIS A 21 32.29 21.77 -3.03
CA HIS A 21 32.41 22.95 -3.91
C HIS A 21 33.56 22.71 -4.87
N LEU A 22 33.31 22.00 -5.96
CA LEU A 22 34.27 21.94 -7.08
C LEU A 22 34.25 23.28 -7.83
N ARG A 23 35.40 23.94 -7.94
CA ARG A 23 35.54 25.18 -8.69
C ARG A 23 35.07 24.99 -10.13
N LYS A 24 34.16 25.81 -10.54
CA LYS A 24 33.26 25.70 -11.71
C LYS A 24 33.94 25.76 -13.08
N HIS A 25 35.26 25.85 -13.21
CA HIS A 25 35.89 26.24 -14.46
C HIS A 25 36.65 25.16 -15.25
N ASP A 26 37.07 24.07 -14.65
CA ASP A 26 38.00 23.16 -15.34
C ASP A 26 37.41 21.79 -15.76
N MET A 27 36.20 21.43 -15.35
CA MET A 27 35.58 20.14 -15.67
C MET A 27 34.37 20.21 -16.61
N LEU A 28 33.74 21.36 -16.76
CA LEU A 28 32.55 21.50 -17.62
C LEU A 28 32.78 21.20 -19.12
N PRO A 29 33.91 21.51 -19.73
CA PRO A 29 34.13 21.23 -21.15
C PRO A 29 34.24 19.72 -21.45
N ILE A 30 34.74 18.93 -20.49
CA ILE A 30 34.93 17.49 -20.66
C ILE A 30 33.61 16.75 -20.54
N ILE A 31 32.76 17.19 -19.60
CA ILE A 31 31.44 16.57 -19.39
C ILE A 31 30.51 16.91 -20.56
N HIS A 32 30.51 18.14 -21.05
CA HIS A 32 29.74 18.54 -22.24
C HIS A 32 30.14 17.74 -23.48
N LYS A 33 31.47 17.55 -23.71
CA LYS A 33 31.94 16.84 -24.88
C LYS A 33 31.60 15.32 -24.86
N VAL A 34 31.54 14.71 -23.67
CA VAL A 34 31.14 13.29 -23.52
C VAL A 34 29.61 13.13 -23.65
N VAL A 35 28.84 14.10 -23.14
CA VAL A 35 27.38 14.06 -23.25
C VAL A 35 26.93 14.35 -24.68
N ASP A 36 27.55 15.34 -25.35
CA ASP A 36 27.23 15.70 -26.73
C ASP A 36 27.55 14.57 -27.72
N ASN A 37 28.68 13.87 -27.54
CA ASN A 37 29.04 12.76 -28.43
C ASN A 37 28.18 11.51 -28.21
N THR A 38 27.75 11.24 -26.96
CA THR A 38 26.86 10.09 -26.68
C THR A 38 25.43 10.37 -27.12
N THR A 39 24.97 11.62 -26.98
CA THR A 39 23.63 12.01 -27.44
C THR A 39 23.53 12.10 -28.96
N ALA A 40 24.59 12.53 -29.64
CA ALA A 40 24.60 12.60 -31.10
C ALA A 40 24.58 11.21 -31.76
N THR A 41 25.28 10.24 -31.19
CA THR A 41 25.30 8.85 -31.71
C THR A 41 24.00 8.10 -31.43
N LEU A 42 23.31 8.37 -30.30
CA LEU A 42 22.03 7.77 -29.95
C LEU A 42 20.83 8.43 -30.65
N VAL A 43 20.98 9.67 -31.12
CA VAL A 43 19.90 10.39 -31.84
C VAL A 43 19.91 10.08 -33.34
N ALA A 44 21.09 9.70 -33.92
CA ALA A 44 21.17 9.40 -35.34
C ALA A 44 20.47 8.08 -35.74
N ASP A 45 20.38 7.11 -34.84
CA ASP A 45 19.76 5.80 -35.15
C ASP A 45 18.26 5.70 -34.81
N THR A 46 17.64 6.72 -34.21
CA THR A 46 16.22 6.65 -33.80
C THR A 46 15.29 7.67 -34.43
N VAL A 47 15.76 8.48 -35.37
CA VAL A 47 14.87 9.33 -36.16
C VAL A 47 14.24 8.51 -37.30
N LYS A 48 13.48 7.47 -36.98
CA LYS A 48 12.39 7.05 -37.86
C LYS A 48 11.39 8.19 -37.87
N LYS A 49 11.28 8.89 -39.03
CA LYS A 49 10.28 9.94 -39.28
C LYS A 49 8.93 9.49 -38.71
N LYS A 50 8.51 10.08 -37.58
CA LYS A 50 7.16 9.90 -37.07
C LYS A 50 6.23 10.34 -38.18
N LYS A 51 5.47 9.41 -38.76
CA LYS A 51 4.35 9.74 -39.63
C LYS A 51 3.48 10.78 -38.89
N PRO A 52 3.00 11.83 -39.55
CA PRO A 52 2.15 12.82 -38.92
C PRO A 52 0.99 12.10 -38.22
N VAL A 53 0.82 12.29 -36.93
CA VAL A 53 -0.31 11.77 -36.18
C VAL A 53 -1.53 12.52 -36.71
N VAL A 54 -2.26 11.91 -37.64
CA VAL A 54 -3.56 12.42 -38.06
C VAL A 54 -4.43 12.47 -36.80
N LYS A 55 -4.81 13.66 -36.36
CA LYS A 55 -5.79 13.86 -35.29
C LYS A 55 -7.10 13.23 -35.72
N ARG A 56 -7.30 11.95 -35.43
CA ARG A 56 -8.57 11.29 -35.68
C ARG A 56 -9.58 11.84 -34.71
N ASP A 57 -10.68 12.34 -35.17
CA ASP A 57 -11.78 12.82 -34.37
C ASP A 57 -12.58 11.60 -33.86
N PHE A 58 -12.20 11.08 -32.68
CA PHE A 58 -12.84 9.90 -32.12
C PHE A 58 -14.13 10.32 -31.42
N ASN A 59 -15.23 10.22 -32.08
CA ASN A 59 -16.54 10.31 -31.44
C ASN A 59 -16.98 8.91 -31.04
N ILE A 60 -17.28 8.73 -29.76
CA ILE A 60 -17.86 7.52 -29.21
C ILE A 60 -19.20 7.84 -28.55
N SER A 61 -20.06 6.83 -28.50
CA SER A 61 -21.32 6.87 -27.80
C SER A 61 -21.62 5.52 -27.16
N GLY A 62 -22.64 5.45 -26.36
CA GLY A 62 -23.13 4.22 -25.78
C GLY A 62 -24.31 4.46 -24.86
N SER A 63 -24.74 3.40 -24.23
CA SER A 63 -25.82 3.42 -23.24
C SER A 63 -25.49 2.56 -22.03
N LEU A 64 -25.99 2.98 -20.88
CA LEU A 64 -26.07 2.17 -19.68
C LEU A 64 -27.53 1.80 -19.47
N LYS A 65 -27.81 0.50 -19.40
CA LYS A 65 -29.15 -0.04 -19.18
C LYS A 65 -29.14 -1.03 -18.04
N ASP A 66 -30.26 -1.14 -17.35
CA ASP A 66 -30.44 -2.26 -16.41
C ASP A 66 -30.77 -3.57 -17.16
N THR A 67 -30.87 -4.68 -16.42
CA THR A 67 -31.21 -5.99 -16.98
C THR A 67 -32.61 -6.07 -17.59
N GLU A 68 -33.48 -5.12 -17.29
CA GLU A 68 -34.84 -4.98 -17.84
C GLU A 68 -34.87 -4.11 -19.10
N GLY A 69 -33.70 -3.54 -19.48
CA GLY A 69 -33.58 -2.68 -20.66
C GLY A 69 -33.83 -1.20 -20.41
N ASN A 70 -34.14 -0.79 -19.15
CA ASN A 70 -34.36 0.61 -18.81
C ASN A 70 -33.03 1.37 -18.78
N GLY A 71 -33.03 2.61 -19.27
CA GLY A 71 -31.85 3.46 -19.24
C GLY A 71 -31.48 3.91 -17.81
N VAL A 72 -30.20 3.83 -17.47
CA VAL A 72 -29.67 4.28 -16.17
C VAL A 72 -29.12 5.69 -16.32
N ALA A 73 -29.85 6.66 -15.81
CA ALA A 73 -29.52 8.09 -15.91
C ALA A 73 -28.49 8.53 -14.86
N GLY A 74 -27.75 9.61 -15.15
CA GLY A 74 -26.90 10.29 -14.18
C GLY A 74 -25.57 9.57 -13.87
N VAL A 75 -25.25 8.48 -14.53
CA VAL A 75 -24.01 7.71 -14.32
C VAL A 75 -22.84 8.42 -14.98
N ILE A 76 -21.75 8.57 -14.25
CA ILE A 76 -20.51 9.12 -14.76
C ILE A 76 -19.83 8.07 -15.67
N VAL A 77 -19.57 8.45 -16.92
CA VAL A 77 -18.79 7.65 -17.89
C VAL A 77 -17.52 8.39 -18.22
N SER A 78 -16.42 7.66 -18.34
CA SER A 78 -15.10 8.23 -18.56
C SER A 78 -14.27 7.44 -19.57
N ASP A 79 -13.30 8.12 -20.17
CA ASP A 79 -12.24 7.54 -21.00
C ASP A 79 -10.84 7.66 -20.34
N GLY A 80 -10.80 8.08 -19.04
CA GLY A 80 -9.57 8.37 -18.30
C GLY A 80 -9.02 9.78 -18.48
N PHE A 81 -9.68 10.61 -19.31
CA PHE A 81 -9.33 12.02 -19.57
C PHE A 81 -10.52 12.93 -19.40
N LYS A 82 -11.69 12.47 -19.75
CA LYS A 82 -12.95 13.20 -19.70
C LYS A 82 -14.00 12.41 -18.95
N CYS A 83 -14.92 13.13 -18.32
CA CYS A 83 -16.09 12.58 -17.68
C CYS A 83 -17.35 13.21 -18.28
N VAL A 84 -18.36 12.40 -18.53
CA VAL A 84 -19.70 12.82 -18.94
C VAL A 84 -20.75 12.07 -18.11
N LYS A 85 -22.00 12.55 -18.07
CA LYS A 85 -23.10 11.82 -17.46
C LYS A 85 -24.02 11.23 -18.51
N THR A 86 -24.64 10.11 -18.20
CA THR A 86 -25.74 9.55 -18.98
C THR A 86 -26.99 10.45 -18.88
N ASP A 87 -27.73 10.57 -19.97
CA ASP A 87 -29.02 11.26 -20.04
C ASP A 87 -30.16 10.44 -19.38
N SER A 88 -31.38 10.96 -19.39
CA SER A 88 -32.57 10.30 -18.83
C SER A 88 -32.90 8.93 -19.46
N ARG A 89 -32.34 8.64 -20.62
CA ARG A 89 -32.48 7.35 -21.32
C ARG A 89 -31.24 6.47 -21.18
N GLY A 90 -30.31 6.82 -20.26
CA GLY A 90 -29.07 6.11 -20.05
C GLY A 90 -28.02 6.28 -21.16
N ARG A 91 -28.19 7.23 -22.08
CA ARG A 91 -27.29 7.41 -23.23
C ARG A 91 -26.20 8.42 -22.92
N TYR A 92 -25.02 8.22 -23.50
CA TYR A 92 -23.93 9.17 -23.43
C TYR A 92 -23.21 9.30 -24.78
N LYS A 93 -22.51 10.41 -24.94
CA LYS A 93 -21.65 10.69 -26.08
C LYS A 93 -20.45 11.51 -25.63
N MET A 94 -19.27 11.18 -26.11
CA MET A 94 -18.06 11.95 -25.81
C MET A 94 -17.06 11.93 -26.96
N LYS A 95 -16.22 12.97 -27.01
CA LYS A 95 -15.03 12.99 -27.85
C LYS A 95 -13.90 12.30 -27.09
N ARG A 96 -13.66 11.02 -27.42
CA ARG A 96 -12.62 10.21 -26.78
C ARG A 96 -11.22 10.79 -27.00
N ASP A 97 -10.40 10.76 -25.96
CA ASP A 97 -8.98 11.08 -26.09
C ASP A 97 -8.24 9.99 -26.89
N SER A 98 -7.24 10.40 -27.65
CA SER A 98 -6.45 9.47 -28.48
C SER A 98 -5.61 8.48 -27.66
N LEU A 99 -5.30 8.84 -26.40
CA LEU A 99 -4.54 8.02 -25.46
C LEU A 99 -5.42 7.14 -24.57
N ALA A 100 -6.75 7.30 -24.66
CA ALA A 100 -7.69 6.50 -23.88
C ALA A 100 -7.53 5.00 -24.17
N ARG A 101 -7.43 4.21 -23.11
CA ARG A 101 -7.30 2.74 -23.21
C ARG A 101 -8.60 2.02 -22.90
N PHE A 102 -9.47 2.65 -22.14
CA PHE A 102 -10.76 2.09 -21.71
C PHE A 102 -11.87 3.12 -21.87
N ILE A 103 -13.09 2.61 -22.02
CA ILE A 103 -14.31 3.33 -21.70
C ILE A 103 -14.92 2.62 -20.50
N TYR A 104 -15.25 3.36 -19.47
CA TYR A 104 -15.72 2.81 -18.21
C TYR A 104 -16.71 3.74 -17.52
N PHE A 105 -17.41 3.24 -16.54
CA PHE A 105 -18.38 4.01 -15.78
C PHE A 105 -18.13 3.92 -14.27
N SER A 106 -18.52 4.96 -13.54
CA SER A 106 -18.57 4.94 -12.09
C SER A 106 -19.74 4.05 -11.66
N VAL A 107 -19.46 2.92 -11.01
CA VAL A 107 -20.52 1.96 -10.63
C VAL A 107 -21.48 2.64 -9.65
N PRO A 108 -22.78 2.80 -9.99
CA PRO A 108 -23.72 3.47 -9.10
C PRO A 108 -24.07 2.62 -7.87
N ALA A 109 -24.41 3.28 -6.76
CA ALA A 109 -24.67 2.61 -5.48
C ALA A 109 -25.87 1.65 -5.51
N GLU A 110 -26.86 1.89 -6.38
CA GLU A 110 -28.09 1.08 -6.51
C GLU A 110 -27.89 -0.21 -7.33
N PHE A 111 -26.67 -0.42 -7.87
CA PHE A 111 -26.38 -1.53 -8.76
C PHE A 111 -25.29 -2.44 -8.21
N GLU A 112 -25.37 -3.71 -8.58
CA GLU A 112 -24.30 -4.64 -8.30
C GLU A 112 -22.99 -4.19 -8.98
N VAL A 113 -21.87 -4.41 -8.32
CA VAL A 113 -20.56 -4.25 -8.96
C VAL A 113 -20.37 -5.36 -9.98
N PRO A 114 -20.22 -5.06 -11.28
CA PRO A 114 -19.90 -6.09 -12.27
C PRO A 114 -18.54 -6.70 -11.96
N THR A 115 -18.42 -8.00 -12.20
CA THR A 115 -17.18 -8.75 -11.94
C THR A 115 -16.76 -9.54 -13.17
N HIS A 116 -15.51 -9.97 -13.21
CA HIS A 116 -15.00 -10.76 -14.33
C HIS A 116 -15.76 -12.09 -14.50
N SER A 117 -16.11 -12.75 -13.38
CA SER A 117 -16.94 -13.95 -13.37
C SER A 117 -17.55 -14.22 -11.99
N ALA A 118 -18.32 -15.29 -11.88
CA ALA A 118 -18.83 -15.75 -10.59
C ALA A 118 -17.73 -16.24 -9.63
N THR A 119 -16.60 -16.67 -10.16
CA THR A 119 -15.43 -17.15 -9.39
C THR A 119 -14.27 -16.18 -9.32
N ASP A 120 -14.33 -15.10 -10.10
CA ASP A 120 -13.39 -13.98 -10.07
C ASP A 120 -14.18 -12.70 -9.82
N ARG A 121 -14.28 -12.31 -8.56
CA ARG A 121 -15.08 -11.18 -8.09
C ARG A 121 -14.33 -9.85 -8.10
N THR A 122 -13.20 -9.77 -8.80
CA THR A 122 -12.58 -8.47 -9.10
C THR A 122 -13.48 -7.68 -10.05
N ALA A 123 -13.56 -6.36 -9.79
CA ALA A 123 -14.51 -5.47 -10.47
C ALA A 123 -14.19 -5.32 -11.96
N CYS A 124 -15.22 -5.41 -12.81
CA CYS A 124 -15.13 -5.30 -14.27
C CYS A 124 -16.16 -4.31 -14.81
N PHE A 125 -15.90 -3.03 -14.67
CA PHE A 125 -16.78 -1.90 -15.02
C PHE A 125 -16.33 -1.15 -16.28
N TYR A 126 -15.53 -1.77 -17.12
CA TYR A 126 -14.84 -1.15 -18.24
C TYR A 126 -14.85 -2.02 -19.50
N GLN A 127 -14.59 -1.40 -20.63
CA GLN A 127 -14.32 -2.06 -21.90
C GLN A 127 -13.05 -1.47 -22.52
N ALA A 128 -12.17 -2.32 -23.04
CA ALA A 128 -10.98 -1.89 -23.74
C ALA A 128 -11.32 -1.12 -25.01
N VAL A 129 -10.60 -0.04 -25.26
CA VAL A 129 -10.77 0.76 -26.48
C VAL A 129 -10.27 -0.01 -27.70
N SER A 130 -11.08 -0.02 -28.74
CA SER A 130 -10.71 -0.50 -30.08
C SER A 130 -10.86 0.61 -31.12
N ASN A 131 -9.94 0.67 -32.07
CA ASN A 131 -10.00 1.65 -33.16
C ASN A 131 -11.22 1.46 -34.07
N LYS A 132 -11.79 0.25 -34.08
CA LYS A 132 -12.96 -0.11 -34.88
C LYS A 132 -14.28 0.12 -34.14
N LYS A 133 -14.27 0.17 -32.81
CA LYS A 133 -15.46 0.27 -31.96
C LYS A 133 -15.77 1.72 -31.64
N LYS A 134 -17.00 2.15 -31.90
CA LYS A 134 -17.51 3.50 -31.61
C LYS A 134 -18.62 3.51 -30.57
N ILE A 135 -19.23 2.35 -30.31
CA ILE A 135 -20.36 2.21 -29.38
C ILE A 135 -19.90 1.31 -28.21
N TYR A 136 -20.07 1.79 -27.00
CA TYR A 136 -19.72 1.10 -25.76
C TYR A 136 -20.94 1.08 -24.85
N ASP A 137 -21.71 -0.01 -24.91
CA ASP A 137 -22.89 -0.22 -24.09
C ASP A 137 -22.55 -1.08 -22.88
N PHE A 138 -23.24 -0.79 -21.76
CA PHE A 138 -23.09 -1.52 -20.50
C PHE A 138 -24.46 -1.94 -19.97
N THR A 139 -24.51 -3.13 -19.36
CA THR A 139 -25.69 -3.64 -18.68
C THR A 139 -25.40 -3.78 -17.19
N LEU A 140 -26.28 -3.26 -16.35
CA LEU A 140 -26.17 -3.24 -14.91
C LEU A 140 -27.29 -4.02 -14.27
N ARG A 141 -26.99 -4.80 -13.23
CA ARG A 141 -28.01 -5.48 -12.43
C ARG A 141 -28.31 -4.63 -11.20
N ARG A 142 -29.59 -4.34 -10.96
CA ARG A 142 -30.01 -3.63 -9.75
C ARG A 142 -29.79 -4.48 -8.50
N LEU A 143 -29.38 -3.85 -7.41
CA LEU A 143 -29.40 -4.48 -6.10
C LEU A 143 -30.86 -4.74 -5.70
N PRO A 144 -31.21 -5.92 -5.18
CA PRO A 144 -32.58 -6.27 -4.83
C PRO A 144 -33.23 -5.29 -3.84
N GLY A 145 -32.45 -4.75 -2.90
CA GLY A 145 -32.87 -3.75 -1.92
C GLY A 145 -32.64 -2.29 -2.32
N GLY A 146 -32.14 -2.03 -3.53
CA GLY A 146 -31.68 -0.71 -3.96
C GLY A 146 -30.37 -0.31 -3.31
N LYS A 147 -30.15 0.99 -3.11
CA LYS A 147 -28.95 1.54 -2.47
C LYS A 147 -28.83 1.06 -1.02
N GLU A 148 -27.69 0.51 -0.66
CA GLU A 148 -27.38 0.06 0.69
C GLU A 148 -27.24 1.27 1.63
N THR A 149 -27.82 1.18 2.83
CA THR A 149 -27.66 2.20 3.89
C THR A 149 -26.43 1.93 4.75
N SER A 150 -25.97 0.69 4.77
CA SER A 150 -24.77 0.25 5.48
C SER A 150 -24.08 -0.89 4.75
N TYR A 151 -22.76 -0.95 4.84
CA TYR A 151 -21.93 -2.00 4.25
C TYR A 151 -20.58 -2.08 4.95
N LYS A 152 -19.85 -3.18 4.71
CA LYS A 152 -18.46 -3.34 5.13
C LYS A 152 -17.54 -3.13 3.92
N MET A 153 -16.44 -2.40 4.16
CA MET A 153 -15.32 -2.29 3.22
C MET A 153 -14.09 -2.97 3.84
N ILE A 154 -13.64 -4.04 3.25
CA ILE A 154 -12.38 -4.71 3.63
C ILE A 154 -11.27 -4.09 2.81
N VAL A 155 -10.28 -3.51 3.50
CA VAL A 155 -9.14 -2.85 2.86
C VAL A 155 -7.87 -3.68 3.10
N ILE A 156 -7.22 -4.05 2.00
CA ILE A 156 -6.01 -4.86 1.99
C ILE A 156 -4.85 -3.97 1.54
N GLY A 157 -3.88 -3.74 2.42
CA GLY A 157 -2.63 -3.07 2.06
C GLY A 157 -1.63 -4.06 1.51
N ASP A 158 -0.93 -3.70 0.48
CA ASP A 158 0.32 -4.30 -0.01
C ASP A 158 0.39 -5.84 0.11
N PRO A 159 -0.36 -6.61 -0.68
CA PRO A 159 -0.21 -8.06 -0.76
C PRO A 159 1.19 -8.47 -1.22
N GLN A 160 1.77 -7.72 -2.13
CA GLN A 160 3.16 -7.73 -2.61
C GLN A 160 3.74 -9.15 -2.78
N VAL A 161 2.95 -10.02 -3.42
CA VAL A 161 3.35 -11.41 -3.66
C VAL A 161 4.42 -11.48 -4.74
N THR A 162 5.36 -12.41 -4.56
CA THR A 162 6.35 -12.78 -5.56
C THR A 162 6.01 -14.15 -6.17
N ASN A 163 6.82 -14.62 -7.12
CA ASN A 163 6.52 -15.88 -7.82
C ASN A 163 6.44 -17.10 -6.92
N ALA A 164 7.53 -17.39 -6.20
CA ALA A 164 7.62 -18.58 -5.39
C ALA A 164 8.51 -18.38 -4.18
N TYR A 165 9.20 -17.27 -4.10
CA TYR A 165 10.22 -17.01 -3.09
C TYR A 165 10.29 -15.52 -2.76
N SER A 166 10.72 -15.25 -1.55
CA SER A 166 11.07 -13.90 -1.15
C SER A 166 12.23 -13.36 -2.01
N PRO A 167 12.32 -12.04 -2.19
CA PRO A 167 13.37 -11.38 -2.98
C PRO A 167 14.80 -11.73 -2.59
N TYR A 168 14.99 -12.34 -1.44
CA TYR A 168 16.31 -12.72 -0.91
C TYR A 168 16.71 -14.16 -1.21
N TYR A 169 15.83 -14.94 -1.82
CA TYR A 169 16.13 -16.26 -2.30
C TYR A 169 16.44 -16.23 -3.79
N THR A 170 17.49 -16.89 -4.22
CA THR A 170 17.93 -16.88 -5.61
C THR A 170 17.09 -17.77 -6.51
N SER A 171 16.36 -18.72 -5.91
CA SER A 171 15.45 -19.60 -6.62
C SER A 171 14.26 -20.04 -5.73
N PRO A 172 13.19 -20.59 -6.31
CA PRO A 172 12.10 -21.20 -5.54
C PRO A 172 12.55 -22.32 -4.60
N ASP A 173 13.61 -23.04 -4.99
CA ASP A 173 14.14 -24.15 -4.20
C ASP A 173 14.85 -23.69 -2.93
N ASP A 174 15.31 -22.44 -2.90
CA ASP A 174 15.92 -21.83 -1.73
C ASP A 174 14.88 -21.37 -0.69
N ASN A 175 13.58 -21.37 -1.03
CA ASN A 175 12.53 -20.96 -0.11
C ASN A 175 12.28 -22.05 0.96
N PRO A 176 12.60 -21.81 2.24
CA PRO A 176 12.47 -22.80 3.30
C PRO A 176 11.02 -23.19 3.58
N ILE A 177 10.07 -22.33 3.26
CA ILE A 177 8.64 -22.53 3.54
C ILE A 177 8.00 -23.49 2.53
N LYS A 178 8.60 -23.66 1.34
CA LYS A 178 8.08 -24.48 0.23
C LYS A 178 6.68 -24.10 -0.25
N LYS A 179 6.27 -22.86 0.03
CA LYS A 179 5.02 -22.25 -0.44
C LYS A 179 5.32 -20.91 -1.06
N SER A 180 4.74 -20.64 -2.21
CA SER A 180 4.85 -19.33 -2.84
C SER A 180 4.13 -18.26 -2.02
N ASP A 181 4.53 -17.01 -2.19
CA ASP A 181 3.89 -15.88 -1.51
C ASP A 181 2.41 -15.78 -1.90
N VAL A 182 2.06 -16.02 -3.16
CA VAL A 182 0.67 -16.02 -3.63
C VAL A 182 -0.14 -17.17 -3.02
N GLU A 183 0.48 -18.34 -2.80
CA GLU A 183 -0.15 -19.44 -2.11
C GLU A 183 -0.42 -19.09 -0.64
N ARG A 184 0.54 -18.47 0.01
CA ARG A 184 0.39 -17.99 1.40
C ARG A 184 -0.67 -16.90 1.51
N PHE A 185 -0.66 -15.92 0.61
CA PHE A 185 -1.71 -14.91 0.56
C PHE A 185 -3.09 -15.54 0.41
N THR A 186 -3.23 -16.53 -0.49
CA THR A 186 -4.50 -17.22 -0.74
C THR A 186 -4.96 -18.05 0.45
N THR A 187 -4.04 -18.81 1.08
CA THR A 187 -4.38 -19.78 2.14
C THR A 187 -4.35 -19.17 3.55
N GLN A 188 -3.74 -18.00 3.72
CA GLN A 188 -3.69 -17.29 4.98
C GLN A 188 -4.62 -16.07 4.94
N THR A 189 -4.21 -14.98 4.29
CA THR A 189 -4.94 -13.70 4.33
C THR A 189 -6.34 -13.82 3.72
N MET A 190 -6.46 -14.37 2.50
CA MET A 190 -7.77 -14.50 1.85
C MET A 190 -8.66 -15.56 2.53
N ALA A 191 -8.07 -16.59 3.13
CA ALA A 191 -8.82 -17.56 3.92
C ALA A 191 -9.38 -16.93 5.20
N ASP A 192 -8.59 -16.09 5.89
CA ASP A 192 -9.03 -15.36 7.08
C ASP A 192 -10.11 -14.32 6.73
N ILE A 193 -9.96 -13.60 5.60
CA ILE A 193 -11.01 -12.69 5.08
C ILE A 193 -12.33 -13.44 4.86
N LYS A 194 -12.29 -14.63 4.25
CA LYS A 194 -13.50 -15.45 4.06
C LYS A 194 -14.13 -15.85 5.39
N GLN A 195 -13.33 -16.16 6.40
CA GLN A 195 -13.84 -16.44 7.75
C GLN A 195 -14.47 -15.19 8.38
N THR A 196 -13.82 -14.04 8.24
CA THR A 196 -14.36 -12.77 8.72
C THR A 196 -15.70 -12.46 8.07
N ILE A 197 -15.82 -12.60 6.75
CA ILE A 197 -17.09 -12.38 6.03
C ILE A 197 -18.17 -13.33 6.56
N LYS A 198 -17.86 -14.62 6.74
CA LYS A 198 -18.79 -15.62 7.28
C LYS A 198 -19.24 -15.33 8.71
N SER A 199 -18.42 -14.63 9.50
CA SER A 199 -18.76 -14.24 10.87
C SER A 199 -19.69 -13.04 10.97
N LEU A 200 -19.90 -12.31 9.87
CA LEU A 200 -20.82 -11.18 9.82
C LEU A 200 -22.28 -11.65 9.78
N PRO A 201 -23.23 -10.84 10.22
CA PRO A 201 -24.64 -11.14 10.06
C PRO A 201 -25.00 -11.49 8.61
N ALA A 202 -25.84 -12.49 8.42
CA ALA A 202 -26.27 -12.92 7.10
C ALA A 202 -26.86 -11.74 6.29
N GLY A 203 -26.45 -11.65 5.02
CA GLY A 203 -26.89 -10.56 4.14
C GLY A 203 -26.13 -9.25 4.31
N THR A 204 -25.13 -9.15 5.18
CA THR A 204 -24.27 -7.96 5.28
C THR A 204 -23.57 -7.71 3.96
N PRO A 205 -23.76 -6.55 3.31
CA PRO A 205 -23.03 -6.21 2.09
C PRO A 205 -21.54 -6.01 2.41
N VAL A 206 -20.67 -6.69 1.65
CA VAL A 206 -19.21 -6.61 1.82
C VAL A 206 -18.52 -6.33 0.50
N TYR A 207 -17.65 -5.34 0.51
CA TYR A 207 -16.81 -4.94 -0.61
C TYR A 207 -15.33 -5.00 -0.22
N GLY A 208 -14.47 -5.12 -1.20
CA GLY A 208 -13.02 -5.16 -1.02
C GLY A 208 -12.33 -4.02 -1.78
N LEU A 209 -11.23 -3.55 -1.20
CA LEU A 209 -10.34 -2.58 -1.81
C LEU A 209 -8.89 -3.00 -1.55
N SER A 210 -8.13 -3.31 -2.61
CA SER A 210 -6.68 -3.46 -2.53
C SER A 210 -6.01 -2.12 -2.77
N MET A 211 -5.06 -1.76 -1.90
CA MET A 211 -4.40 -0.45 -1.92
C MET A 211 -3.15 -0.42 -2.80
N GLY A 212 -2.95 -1.42 -3.65
CA GLY A 212 -1.82 -1.50 -4.58
C GLY A 212 -0.66 -2.32 -4.04
N ASP A 213 0.36 -2.42 -4.87
CA ASP A 213 1.46 -3.37 -4.69
C ASP A 213 0.92 -4.79 -4.48
N ASP A 214 0.03 -5.19 -5.38
CA ASP A 214 -0.51 -6.55 -5.38
C ASP A 214 0.59 -7.57 -5.69
N VAL A 215 1.57 -7.19 -6.53
CA VAL A 215 2.71 -8.02 -6.93
C VAL A 215 4.03 -7.28 -6.81
N GLN A 216 5.11 -8.07 -6.75
CA GLN A 216 6.47 -7.57 -6.94
C GLN A 216 7.22 -8.47 -7.93
N TYR A 217 7.62 -7.87 -9.07
CA TYR A 217 8.31 -8.59 -10.13
C TYR A 217 9.82 -8.58 -9.90
N TYR A 218 10.36 -9.65 -9.35
CA TYR A 218 11.79 -9.89 -9.35
C TYR A 218 12.19 -10.65 -10.61
N GLY A 219 13.19 -10.14 -11.31
CA GLY A 219 13.67 -10.73 -12.55
C GLY A 219 12.83 -10.42 -13.80
N GLY A 220 11.73 -9.66 -13.68
CA GLY A 220 10.92 -9.23 -14.80
C GLY A 220 9.43 -9.55 -14.69
N TYR A 221 8.67 -9.09 -15.66
CA TYR A 221 7.21 -9.29 -15.71
C TYR A 221 6.84 -10.77 -15.75
N ASN A 222 5.92 -11.17 -14.88
CA ASN A 222 5.39 -12.51 -14.81
C ASN A 222 3.85 -12.51 -14.97
N PRO A 223 3.33 -12.90 -16.14
CA PRO A 223 1.89 -12.90 -16.41
C PRO A 223 1.13 -13.97 -15.61
N GLN A 224 1.80 -15.02 -15.16
CA GLN A 224 1.18 -16.06 -14.35
C GLN A 224 0.93 -15.54 -12.93
N LEU A 225 1.92 -14.90 -12.32
CA LEU A 225 1.79 -14.30 -11.00
C LEU A 225 0.65 -13.29 -10.95
N GLU A 226 0.57 -12.43 -11.96
CA GLU A 226 -0.49 -11.40 -12.03
C GLU A 226 -1.90 -12.01 -12.13
N ARG A 227 -2.05 -13.08 -12.91
CA ARG A 227 -3.32 -13.83 -12.95
C ARG A 227 -3.64 -14.52 -11.62
N GLN A 228 -2.62 -15.10 -10.97
CA GLN A 228 -2.79 -15.79 -9.69
C GLN A 228 -3.22 -14.83 -8.59
N ILE A 229 -2.60 -13.65 -8.49
CA ILE A 229 -3.01 -12.66 -7.47
C ILE A 229 -4.42 -12.14 -7.75
N ARG A 230 -4.79 -11.86 -9.01
CA ARG A 230 -6.16 -11.48 -9.35
C ARG A 230 -7.17 -12.55 -8.94
N GLN A 231 -6.87 -13.82 -9.23
CA GLN A 231 -7.72 -14.94 -8.82
C GLN A 231 -7.83 -15.06 -7.30
N ALA A 232 -6.73 -14.85 -6.58
CA ALA A 232 -6.74 -14.86 -5.12
C ALA A 232 -7.62 -13.74 -4.57
N LEU A 233 -7.44 -12.50 -5.02
CA LEU A 233 -8.25 -11.34 -4.64
C LEU A 233 -9.73 -11.54 -4.96
N GLY A 234 -10.04 -12.08 -6.15
CA GLY A 234 -11.41 -12.36 -6.59
C GLY A 234 -12.05 -13.61 -6.00
N SER A 235 -11.32 -14.38 -5.18
CA SER A 235 -11.78 -15.70 -4.69
C SER A 235 -12.76 -15.65 -3.52
N SER A 236 -12.95 -14.48 -2.90
CA SER A 236 -13.93 -14.30 -1.81
C SER A 236 -15.31 -13.89 -2.36
N GLU A 237 -16.30 -13.81 -1.47
CA GLU A 237 -17.64 -13.36 -1.84
C GLU A 237 -17.73 -11.83 -2.04
N MET A 238 -16.76 -11.07 -1.52
CA MET A 238 -16.71 -9.63 -1.70
C MET A 238 -16.34 -9.26 -3.14
N ARG A 239 -16.98 -8.23 -3.67
CA ARG A 239 -16.57 -7.61 -4.92
C ARG A 239 -15.45 -6.63 -4.65
N LEU A 240 -14.32 -6.78 -5.34
CA LEU A 240 -13.06 -6.10 -5.01
C LEU A 240 -12.60 -5.16 -6.12
N PHE A 241 -12.23 -3.96 -5.72
CA PHE A 241 -11.53 -2.99 -6.56
C PHE A 241 -10.04 -2.95 -6.20
N SER A 242 -9.17 -2.73 -7.19
CA SER A 242 -7.72 -2.62 -6.95
C SER A 242 -7.22 -1.24 -7.36
N VAL A 243 -6.44 -0.61 -6.49
CA VAL A 243 -5.58 0.52 -6.78
C VAL A 243 -4.25 -0.02 -7.30
N ILE A 244 -3.60 0.66 -8.22
CA ILE A 244 -2.28 0.25 -8.70
C ILE A 244 -1.18 0.83 -7.81
N GLY A 245 -0.21 -0.01 -7.41
CA GLY A 245 0.97 0.39 -6.65
C GLY A 245 2.21 0.60 -7.51
N ASN A 246 3.31 0.97 -6.87
CA ASN A 246 4.57 1.22 -7.58
C ASN A 246 5.26 -0.08 -8.03
N HIS A 247 5.14 -1.16 -7.26
CA HIS A 247 5.71 -2.46 -7.64
C HIS A 247 4.90 -3.16 -8.74
N ASP A 248 3.59 -2.89 -8.86
CA ASP A 248 2.74 -3.39 -9.94
C ASP A 248 3.18 -2.84 -11.33
N GLN A 249 3.78 -1.67 -11.37
CA GLN A 249 4.19 -1.01 -12.62
C GLN A 249 5.71 -0.81 -12.75
N ASP A 250 6.46 -0.76 -11.67
CA ASP A 250 7.93 -0.71 -11.60
C ASP A 250 8.55 0.31 -12.61
N GLY A 251 7.90 1.45 -12.80
CA GLY A 251 8.29 2.47 -13.77
C GLY A 251 8.19 2.06 -15.25
N LYS A 252 7.69 0.86 -15.54
CA LYS A 252 7.65 0.30 -16.89
C LYS A 252 6.27 0.38 -17.49
N ALA A 253 6.14 1.03 -18.63
CA ALA A 253 4.87 1.16 -19.35
C ALA A 253 4.26 -0.21 -19.74
N LEU A 254 5.08 -1.25 -19.92
CA LEU A 254 4.63 -2.60 -20.18
C LEU A 254 3.86 -3.16 -18.96
N TYR A 255 4.45 -3.08 -17.76
CA TYR A 255 3.87 -3.64 -16.54
C TYR A 255 2.54 -2.96 -16.23
N ARG A 256 2.51 -1.62 -16.27
CA ARG A 256 1.25 -0.88 -16.12
C ARG A 256 0.19 -1.32 -17.13
N ARG A 257 0.53 -1.51 -18.42
CA ARG A 257 -0.43 -1.98 -19.42
C ARG A 257 -0.96 -3.38 -19.10
N LYS A 258 -0.11 -4.26 -18.58
CA LYS A 258 -0.49 -5.61 -18.21
C LYS A 258 -1.38 -5.64 -16.97
N TRP A 259 -1.08 -4.81 -15.99
CA TRP A 259 -1.97 -4.58 -14.87
C TRP A 259 -3.35 -4.06 -15.34
N GLU A 260 -3.37 -3.07 -16.22
CA GLU A 260 -4.60 -2.53 -16.81
C GLU A 260 -5.40 -3.60 -17.58
N GLU A 261 -4.76 -4.57 -18.21
CA GLU A 261 -5.44 -5.70 -18.89
C GLU A 261 -6.14 -6.63 -17.88
N ASN A 262 -5.66 -6.71 -16.66
CA ASN A 262 -6.21 -7.55 -15.59
C ASN A 262 -7.22 -6.81 -14.69
N PHE A 263 -6.98 -5.55 -14.37
CA PHE A 263 -7.77 -4.79 -13.39
C PHE A 263 -8.49 -3.56 -13.98
N GLY A 264 -8.18 -3.18 -15.21
CA GLY A 264 -8.81 -2.05 -15.90
C GLY A 264 -8.13 -0.71 -15.72
N PRO A 265 -8.89 0.41 -15.74
CA PRO A 265 -8.33 1.75 -15.63
C PRO A 265 -7.67 1.99 -14.28
N THR A 266 -6.55 2.75 -14.29
CA THR A 266 -5.82 3.11 -13.05
C THR A 266 -6.40 4.30 -12.32
N ASP A 267 -7.20 5.12 -13.02
CA ASP A 267 -7.89 6.28 -12.47
C ASP A 267 -9.39 6.06 -12.71
N PHE A 268 -10.17 5.82 -11.65
CA PHE A 268 -11.60 5.48 -11.75
C PHE A 268 -12.35 5.87 -10.48
N SER A 269 -13.67 5.75 -10.51
CA SER A 269 -14.52 5.95 -9.34
C SER A 269 -15.68 4.96 -9.29
N PHE A 270 -16.25 4.80 -8.11
CA PHE A 270 -17.46 4.00 -7.88
C PHE A 270 -18.20 4.49 -6.62
N ASP A 271 -19.47 4.17 -6.53
CA ASP A 271 -20.30 4.50 -5.37
C ASP A 271 -20.70 3.24 -4.59
N ARG A 272 -20.67 3.31 -3.26
CA ARG A 272 -21.37 2.39 -2.38
C ARG A 272 -22.10 3.18 -1.30
N GLY A 273 -23.36 2.87 -1.07
CA GLY A 273 -24.19 3.68 -0.18
C GLY A 273 -24.10 5.18 -0.54
N ASP A 274 -23.82 6.00 0.44
CA ASP A 274 -23.65 7.44 0.28
C ASP A 274 -22.17 7.87 0.14
N VAL A 275 -21.31 6.94 -0.23
CA VAL A 275 -19.87 7.18 -0.38
C VAL A 275 -19.45 7.07 -1.84
N HIS A 276 -18.72 8.07 -2.31
CA HIS A 276 -18.06 8.09 -3.62
C HIS A 276 -16.57 7.79 -3.44
N TYR A 277 -16.15 6.66 -3.94
CA TYR A 277 -14.75 6.25 -3.95
C TYR A 277 -14.09 6.72 -5.23
N VAL A 278 -12.92 7.34 -5.10
CA VAL A 278 -12.09 7.75 -6.24
C VAL A 278 -10.73 7.09 -6.10
N CYS A 279 -10.42 6.18 -7.00
CA CYS A 279 -9.14 5.50 -7.07
C CYS A 279 -8.24 6.19 -8.10
N ILE A 280 -7.00 6.50 -7.74
CA ILE A 280 -6.10 7.25 -8.61
C ILE A 280 -4.67 6.73 -8.50
N ASN A 281 -4.01 6.56 -9.65
CA ASN A 281 -2.61 6.18 -9.70
C ASN A 281 -1.70 7.37 -9.37
N ASN A 282 -1.24 7.43 -8.13
CA ASN A 282 -0.32 8.48 -7.69
C ASN A 282 1.16 8.06 -7.70
N CYS A 283 1.48 6.90 -8.27
CA CYS A 283 2.85 6.46 -8.45
C CYS A 283 3.46 7.17 -9.66
N PHE A 284 4.38 8.05 -9.37
CA PHE A 284 5.10 8.81 -10.39
C PHE A 284 6.55 8.35 -10.45
N PHE A 285 7.03 8.05 -11.65
CA PHE A 285 8.40 7.63 -11.88
C PHE A 285 9.12 8.66 -12.74
N HIS A 286 10.28 9.12 -12.31
CA HIS A 286 11.18 9.90 -13.13
C HIS A 286 12.02 9.00 -14.03
N ARG A 287 12.43 9.55 -15.14
CA ARG A 287 13.30 8.85 -16.09
C ARG A 287 14.60 8.44 -15.40
N GLY A 288 14.86 7.13 -15.33
CA GLY A 288 16.06 6.57 -14.73
C GLY A 288 16.11 6.54 -13.20
N MET A 289 15.02 6.90 -12.52
CA MET A 289 14.90 6.85 -11.06
C MET A 289 13.81 5.88 -10.64
N SER A 290 13.88 5.43 -9.38
CA SER A 290 12.77 4.80 -8.70
C SER A 290 11.58 5.80 -8.57
N TYR A 291 10.45 5.32 -8.08
CA TYR A 291 9.27 6.17 -7.86
C TYR A 291 9.57 7.34 -6.91
N TYR A 292 8.77 8.40 -7.03
CA TYR A 292 8.76 9.48 -6.04
C TYR A 292 7.96 9.10 -4.80
N SER A 293 8.50 9.47 -3.69
CA SER A 293 7.82 9.50 -2.41
C SER A 293 8.01 10.91 -1.82
N PRO A 294 6.97 11.63 -1.49
CA PRO A 294 5.55 11.26 -1.44
C PRO A 294 4.86 11.11 -2.79
N GLY A 295 3.60 10.61 -2.78
CA GLY A 295 2.80 10.41 -3.98
C GLY A 295 2.58 11.67 -4.81
N GLU A 296 2.39 11.52 -6.11
CA GLU A 296 2.27 12.63 -7.07
C GLU A 296 1.12 12.41 -8.06
N LEU A 297 0.56 13.50 -8.59
CA LEU A 297 -0.45 13.47 -9.63
C LEU A 297 -0.01 14.24 -10.88
N ARG A 298 -0.27 13.64 -12.03
CA ARG A 298 -0.11 14.30 -13.33
C ARG A 298 -1.23 15.31 -13.55
N GLU A 299 -0.94 16.37 -14.28
CA GLU A 299 -1.92 17.41 -14.61
C GLU A 299 -3.19 16.84 -15.26
N ARG A 300 -3.08 15.81 -16.10
CA ARG A 300 -4.24 15.14 -16.71
C ARG A 300 -5.15 14.47 -15.67
N GLN A 301 -4.56 13.90 -14.60
CA GLN A 301 -5.30 13.26 -13.51
C GLN A 301 -6.04 14.30 -12.67
N VAL A 302 -5.41 15.45 -12.41
CA VAL A 302 -6.06 16.57 -11.74
C VAL A 302 -7.25 17.08 -12.56
N LYS A 303 -7.11 17.21 -13.89
CA LYS A 303 -8.21 17.61 -14.79
C LYS A 303 -9.35 16.59 -14.79
N TRP A 304 -9.01 15.30 -14.82
CA TRP A 304 -9.99 14.23 -14.74
C TRP A 304 -10.71 14.24 -13.37
N LEU A 305 -9.97 14.34 -12.27
CA LEU A 305 -10.51 14.38 -10.91
C LEU A 305 -11.48 15.55 -10.72
N LYS A 306 -11.11 16.75 -11.18
CA LYS A 306 -12.00 17.93 -11.14
C LYS A 306 -13.32 17.68 -11.86
N GLN A 307 -13.29 17.04 -13.04
CA GLN A 307 -14.50 16.70 -13.78
C GLN A 307 -15.35 15.64 -13.06
N ASN A 308 -14.71 14.57 -12.56
CA ASN A 308 -15.37 13.52 -11.82
C ASN A 308 -16.09 14.08 -10.59
N LEU A 309 -15.36 14.82 -9.74
CA LEU A 309 -15.91 15.45 -8.53
C LEU A 309 -16.97 16.51 -8.83
N ALA A 310 -16.86 17.25 -9.94
CA ALA A 310 -17.89 18.22 -10.35
C ALA A 310 -19.22 17.55 -10.70
N LEU A 311 -19.19 16.33 -11.20
CA LEU A 311 -20.35 15.51 -11.54
C LEU A 311 -20.90 14.73 -10.34
N THR A 312 -20.17 14.63 -9.25
CA THR A 312 -20.57 13.89 -8.04
C THR A 312 -21.48 14.76 -7.16
N PRO A 313 -22.61 14.24 -6.63
CA PRO A 313 -23.46 14.92 -5.67
C PRO A 313 -22.67 15.36 -4.43
N LYS A 314 -22.94 16.58 -3.92
CA LYS A 314 -22.14 17.20 -2.86
C LYS A 314 -22.51 16.77 -1.44
N ASP A 315 -23.59 16.05 -1.29
CA ASP A 315 -24.03 15.44 -0.04
C ASP A 315 -23.32 14.11 0.28
N LYS A 316 -22.65 13.52 -0.69
CA LYS A 316 -21.85 12.29 -0.49
C LYS A 316 -20.60 12.53 0.34
N LYS A 317 -20.14 11.48 1.02
CA LYS A 317 -18.74 11.37 1.46
C LYS A 317 -17.85 11.01 0.26
N VAL A 318 -16.63 11.51 0.23
CA VAL A 318 -15.61 11.09 -0.75
C VAL A 318 -14.48 10.35 -0.03
N VAL A 319 -14.16 9.15 -0.50
CA VAL A 319 -12.95 8.44 -0.09
C VAL A 319 -12.00 8.43 -1.28
N LEU A 320 -10.89 9.17 -1.15
CA LEU A 320 -9.85 9.22 -2.16
C LEU A 320 -8.81 8.13 -1.89
N CYS A 321 -8.67 7.20 -2.81
CA CYS A 321 -7.84 6.01 -2.69
C CYS A 321 -6.64 6.10 -3.63
N TYR A 322 -5.46 5.91 -3.11
CA TYR A 322 -4.19 5.93 -3.86
C TYR A 322 -3.16 5.07 -3.13
N HIS A 323 -2.03 4.79 -3.76
CA HIS A 323 -1.06 3.89 -3.15
C HIS A 323 -0.06 4.60 -2.23
N ILE A 324 0.65 5.63 -2.72
CA ILE A 324 1.73 6.29 -1.97
C ILE A 324 1.18 7.44 -1.14
N PRO A 325 1.40 7.49 0.20
CA PRO A 325 0.93 8.60 1.04
C PRO A 325 1.41 9.97 0.55
N PHE A 326 0.54 10.96 0.54
CA PHE A 326 0.92 12.36 0.28
C PHE A 326 1.62 12.99 1.48
N THR A 327 1.44 12.44 2.68
CA THR A 327 2.10 12.91 3.91
C THR A 327 3.40 12.16 4.21
N PHE A 328 3.86 11.29 3.33
CA PHE A 328 5.04 10.44 3.55
C PHE A 328 6.24 11.26 4.03
N GLY A 329 6.83 10.83 5.17
CA GLY A 329 7.97 11.52 5.79
C GLY A 329 7.62 12.70 6.69
N ASN A 330 6.36 13.15 6.71
CA ASN A 330 5.90 14.16 7.68
C ASN A 330 5.56 13.48 9.01
N ALA A 331 5.81 14.20 10.12
CA ALA A 331 5.40 13.71 11.43
C ALA A 331 3.88 13.64 11.49
N PRO A 332 3.29 12.44 11.72
CA PRO A 332 1.88 12.37 12.05
C PRO A 332 1.68 13.19 13.34
N PHE A 333 0.60 13.95 13.43
CA PHE A 333 0.25 14.79 14.59
C PHE A 333 1.17 15.99 14.90
N SER A 334 2.21 16.29 14.16
CA SER A 334 2.67 17.66 14.15
C SER A 334 1.47 18.46 13.63
N LYS A 335 1.05 19.50 14.38
CA LYS A 335 0.17 20.53 13.80
C LYS A 335 0.82 20.85 12.46
N ALA A 336 0.28 20.29 11.40
CA ALA A 336 0.84 20.45 10.08
C ALA A 336 1.00 21.96 9.93
N LYS A 337 2.20 22.42 9.62
CA LYS A 337 2.33 23.82 9.22
C LYS A 337 1.23 24.02 8.20
N PRO A 338 0.38 25.07 8.35
CA PRO A 338 -0.68 25.30 7.41
C PRO A 338 -0.11 25.05 6.03
N LEU A 339 -0.75 24.24 5.21
CA LEU A 339 -0.30 24.00 3.83
C LEU A 339 -0.38 25.35 3.14
N THR A 340 0.63 26.17 3.35
CA THR A 340 0.76 27.48 2.71
C THR A 340 0.88 27.20 1.24
N ASN A 341 0.10 27.91 0.45
CA ASN A 341 0.11 27.91 -1.00
C ASN A 341 1.49 27.53 -1.49
N ALA A 342 1.62 26.33 -2.00
CA ALA A 342 2.84 25.92 -2.64
C ALA A 342 2.91 26.65 -3.96
N ASN A 343 3.29 27.88 -3.87
CA ASN A 343 3.96 28.54 -4.95
C ASN A 343 5.33 27.91 -4.98
N GLU A 344 5.71 27.55 -6.15
CA GLU A 344 7.10 27.48 -6.54
C GLU A 344 7.58 26.07 -6.80
N GLU A 345 7.79 25.93 -8.08
CA GLU A 345 8.82 25.14 -8.72
C GLU A 345 9.18 23.82 -8.04
N GLY A 346 8.41 22.80 -8.36
CA GLY A 346 8.94 21.46 -8.40
C GLY A 346 8.97 20.66 -7.11
N HIS A 347 8.48 21.15 -5.98
CA HIS A 347 8.38 20.35 -4.75
C HIS A 347 6.93 19.96 -4.42
N TYR A 348 6.60 18.87 -4.79
CA TYR A 348 5.43 18.25 -5.37
C TYR A 348 4.34 17.83 -4.37
N SER A 349 4.67 17.49 -3.13
CA SER A 349 3.69 16.84 -2.25
C SER A 349 2.72 17.79 -1.57
N SER A 350 3.24 18.88 -1.03
CA SER A 350 2.40 19.83 -0.28
C SER A 350 1.40 20.57 -1.17
N SER A 351 1.80 20.94 -2.40
CA SER A 351 0.92 21.63 -3.35
C SER A 351 -0.21 20.75 -3.86
N ARG A 352 0.09 19.49 -4.16
CA ARG A 352 -0.93 18.55 -4.66
C ARG A 352 -1.90 18.13 -3.55
N LEU A 353 -1.42 17.87 -2.36
CA LEU A 353 -2.28 17.58 -1.22
C LEU A 353 -3.23 18.73 -0.92
N SER A 354 -2.73 19.97 -0.83
CA SER A 354 -3.57 21.16 -0.62
C SER A 354 -4.63 21.31 -1.71
N LEU A 355 -4.26 21.13 -2.99
CA LEU A 355 -5.21 21.12 -4.09
C LEU A 355 -6.26 20.02 -3.94
N LEU A 356 -5.87 18.80 -3.58
CA LEU A 356 -6.79 17.70 -3.38
C LEU A 356 -7.79 18.03 -2.25
N LEU A 357 -7.30 18.48 -1.11
CA LEU A 357 -8.14 18.84 0.03
C LEU A 357 -9.10 19.97 -0.32
N SER A 358 -8.66 20.97 -1.08
CA SER A 358 -9.54 22.05 -1.56
C SER A 358 -10.68 21.55 -2.46
N LEU A 359 -10.43 20.53 -3.28
CA LEU A 359 -11.46 19.90 -4.11
C LEU A 359 -12.41 19.03 -3.29
N LEU A 360 -11.94 18.41 -2.22
CA LEU A 360 -12.72 17.52 -1.37
C LEU A 360 -13.58 18.26 -0.35
N LYS A 361 -13.12 19.40 0.14
CA LYS A 361 -13.81 20.23 1.15
C LYS A 361 -15.26 20.62 0.79
N GLN A 362 -15.59 20.62 -0.50
CA GLN A 362 -16.96 20.93 -0.97
C GLN A 362 -18.01 19.85 -0.68
N PHE A 363 -17.58 18.65 -0.20
CA PHE A 363 -18.49 17.53 0.04
C PHE A 363 -18.99 17.53 1.48
N LYS A 364 -20.29 17.70 1.66
CA LYS A 364 -20.95 17.81 2.97
C LYS A 364 -20.90 16.51 3.78
N GLY A 365 -20.82 15.36 3.11
CA GLY A 365 -20.62 14.05 3.74
C GLY A 365 -19.22 13.82 4.30
N GLY A 366 -18.32 14.80 4.14
CA GLY A 366 -16.92 14.70 4.53
C GLY A 366 -16.06 13.92 3.53
N TYR A 367 -14.81 13.71 3.88
CA TYR A 367 -13.87 12.99 3.03
C TYR A 367 -12.78 12.32 3.85
N GLU A 368 -12.21 11.24 3.30
CA GLU A 368 -11.11 10.47 3.87
C GLU A 368 -10.08 10.19 2.78
N LEU A 369 -8.83 9.97 3.19
CA LEU A 369 -7.73 9.58 2.31
C LEU A 369 -7.26 8.17 2.70
N PHE A 370 -7.24 7.25 1.74
CA PHE A 370 -6.80 5.87 1.93
C PHE A 370 -5.56 5.58 1.11
N CYS A 371 -4.52 5.02 1.74
CA CYS A 371 -3.26 4.66 1.07
C CYS A 371 -2.63 3.40 1.65
N GLY A 372 -1.57 2.89 1.01
CA GLY A 372 -0.75 1.75 1.41
C GLY A 372 0.74 2.10 1.43
N HIS A 373 1.58 1.32 0.73
CA HIS A 373 2.98 1.59 0.39
C HIS A 373 3.99 1.46 1.52
N THR A 374 3.66 1.89 2.71
CA THR A 374 4.66 2.04 3.78
C THR A 374 4.93 0.75 4.54
N HIS A 375 4.09 -0.27 4.40
CA HIS A 375 4.12 -1.53 5.14
C HIS A 375 4.02 -1.34 6.66
N PHE A 376 3.38 -0.28 7.11
CA PHE A 376 3.07 -0.07 8.51
C PHE A 376 1.76 0.69 8.68
N ALA A 377 1.08 0.44 9.78
CA ALA A 377 -0.12 1.17 10.15
C ALA A 377 0.26 2.60 10.54
N CYS A 378 -0.36 3.58 9.92
CA CYS A 378 -0.20 4.96 10.31
C CYS A 378 -1.43 5.77 9.90
N ASN A 379 -2.01 6.46 10.87
CA ASN A 379 -3.08 7.41 10.59
C ASN A 379 -2.49 8.82 10.68
N HIS A 380 -2.32 9.47 9.54
CA HIS A 380 -1.83 10.84 9.47
C HIS A 380 -3.00 11.80 9.66
N GLU A 381 -2.96 12.58 10.72
CA GLU A 381 -3.91 13.66 10.96
C GLU A 381 -3.41 14.94 10.33
N ILE A 382 -4.17 15.46 9.38
CA ILE A 382 -3.85 16.65 8.61
C ILE A 382 -4.82 17.74 9.07
N ASN A 383 -4.33 18.82 9.64
CA ASN A 383 -5.17 20.00 9.86
C ASN A 383 -5.17 20.86 8.59
N TYR A 384 -6.32 20.90 7.92
CA TYR A 384 -6.50 21.69 6.73
C TYR A 384 -7.58 22.76 6.97
N GLU A 385 -7.16 24.02 7.01
CA GLU A 385 -8.05 25.17 7.24
C GLU A 385 -8.96 25.02 8.49
N GLY A 386 -8.42 24.39 9.54
CA GLY A 386 -9.10 24.19 10.82
C GLY A 386 -9.93 22.91 10.91
N GLU A 387 -10.02 22.15 9.84
CA GLU A 387 -10.65 20.81 9.82
C GLU A 387 -9.59 19.71 9.92
N ASP A 388 -9.87 18.69 10.73
CA ASP A 388 -9.01 17.53 10.83
C ASP A 388 -9.39 16.51 9.75
N VAL A 389 -8.42 16.17 8.92
CA VAL A 389 -8.55 15.20 7.83
C VAL A 389 -7.65 14.03 8.11
N MET A 390 -8.16 12.83 7.91
CA MET A 390 -7.40 11.61 8.13
C MET A 390 -6.87 11.04 6.81
N GLU A 391 -5.54 10.81 6.74
CA GLU A 391 -4.93 9.93 5.73
C GLU A 391 -4.61 8.59 6.41
N HIS A 392 -5.39 7.57 6.09
CA HIS A 392 -5.22 6.22 6.59
C HIS A 392 -4.19 5.47 5.76
N CYS A 393 -3.02 5.23 6.34
CA CYS A 393 -2.00 4.39 5.73
C CYS A 393 -2.13 2.98 6.26
N HIS A 394 -2.49 2.06 5.38
CA HIS A 394 -2.83 0.68 5.74
C HIS A 394 -1.57 -0.18 5.83
N ALA A 395 -1.46 -0.95 6.92
CA ALA A 395 -0.40 -1.92 7.09
C ALA A 395 -0.47 -3.03 6.04
N ALA A 396 0.69 -3.59 5.70
CA ALA A 396 0.80 -4.57 4.63
C ALA A 396 0.24 -5.95 5.00
N ALA A 397 -0.50 -6.55 4.08
CA ALA A 397 -0.92 -7.94 4.17
C ALA A 397 0.26 -8.92 4.04
N CYS A 398 1.36 -8.50 3.43
CA CYS A 398 2.58 -9.29 3.31
C CYS A 398 3.45 -9.28 4.57
N GLY A 399 3.10 -8.51 5.61
CA GLY A 399 4.01 -8.29 6.74
C GLY A 399 5.32 -7.66 6.27
N ASN A 400 6.46 -8.24 6.59
CA ASN A 400 7.73 -7.82 6.03
C ASN A 400 8.05 -8.63 4.76
N ILE A 401 7.35 -8.32 3.67
CA ILE A 401 7.55 -8.92 2.33
C ILE A 401 7.61 -10.47 2.39
N TRP A 402 6.63 -11.07 3.06
CA TRP A 402 6.49 -12.53 3.24
C TRP A 402 7.66 -13.22 3.94
N GLN A 403 8.67 -12.48 4.40
CA GLN A 403 9.77 -13.01 5.19
C GLN A 403 9.43 -13.14 6.67
N SER A 404 8.51 -12.32 7.14
CA SER A 404 7.88 -12.46 8.45
C SER A 404 6.42 -11.98 8.39
N ASN A 405 5.60 -12.46 9.32
CA ASN A 405 4.22 -12.04 9.47
C ASN A 405 4.08 -10.78 10.37
N ILE A 406 5.17 -10.04 10.56
CA ILE A 406 5.20 -8.86 11.40
C ILE A 406 5.51 -7.66 10.52
N ASN A 407 4.60 -6.70 10.47
CA ASN A 407 4.86 -5.41 9.87
C ASN A 407 5.95 -4.65 10.63
N ILE A 408 6.61 -3.73 9.98
CA ILE A 408 7.70 -2.94 10.56
C ILE A 408 7.24 -2.22 11.84
N CYS A 409 5.98 -1.80 11.89
CA CYS A 409 5.37 -1.14 13.05
C CYS A 409 4.97 -2.09 14.18
N GLY A 410 5.23 -3.38 14.07
CA GLY A 410 4.89 -4.38 15.07
C GLY A 410 3.46 -4.90 15.01
N THR A 411 2.62 -4.42 14.09
CA THR A 411 1.32 -5.06 13.86
C THR A 411 1.52 -6.41 13.15
N PRO A 412 0.71 -7.44 13.44
CA PRO A 412 0.73 -8.65 12.61
C PRO A 412 0.35 -8.29 11.17
N ASN A 413 0.70 -9.10 10.19
CA ASN A 413 0.14 -8.96 8.86
C ASN A 413 -1.39 -9.14 8.91
N GLY A 414 -2.11 -8.40 8.08
CA GLY A 414 -3.58 -8.42 8.16
C GLY A 414 -4.25 -7.47 7.19
N TYR A 415 -5.42 -7.01 7.57
CA TYR A 415 -6.27 -6.13 6.77
C TYR A 415 -7.18 -5.30 7.69
N TYR A 416 -7.89 -4.36 7.11
CA TYR A 416 -8.82 -3.48 7.84
C TYR A 416 -10.26 -3.80 7.47
N VAL A 417 -11.16 -3.64 8.42
CA VAL A 417 -12.60 -3.77 8.21
C VAL A 417 -13.28 -2.48 8.64
N TYR A 418 -13.73 -1.71 7.67
CA TYR A 418 -14.49 -0.49 7.87
C TYR A 418 -15.98 -0.78 7.79
N SER A 419 -16.77 -0.15 8.64
CA SER A 419 -18.23 -0.15 8.62
C SER A 419 -18.72 1.21 8.22
N PHE A 420 -19.38 1.31 7.09
CA PHE A 420 -20.02 2.54 6.65
C PHE A 420 -21.52 2.49 6.92
N VAL A 421 -22.07 3.60 7.45
CA VAL A 421 -23.49 3.85 7.61
C VAL A 421 -23.78 5.25 7.09
N GLY A 422 -24.54 5.34 6.01
CA GLY A 422 -24.67 6.60 5.28
C GLY A 422 -23.31 7.14 4.84
N THR A 423 -22.97 8.34 5.28
CA THR A 423 -21.68 8.99 5.03
C THR A 423 -20.67 8.80 6.15
N SER A 424 -21.00 8.06 7.21
CA SER A 424 -20.14 7.93 8.38
C SER A 424 -19.36 6.61 8.38
N ILE A 425 -18.11 6.65 8.82
CA ILE A 425 -17.39 5.46 9.26
C ILE A 425 -17.83 5.20 10.71
N ASN A 426 -18.65 4.17 10.90
CA ASN A 426 -19.26 3.83 12.18
C ASN A 426 -18.42 2.87 13.01
N ASP A 427 -17.49 2.20 12.37
CA ASP A 427 -16.59 1.24 13.00
C ASP A 427 -15.39 0.99 12.08
N CYS A 428 -14.23 0.80 12.68
CA CYS A 428 -13.03 0.38 11.98
C CYS A 428 -12.14 -0.42 12.91
N TYR A 429 -11.77 -1.62 12.52
CA TYR A 429 -10.78 -2.39 13.27
C TYR A 429 -9.72 -3.02 12.34
N TYR A 430 -8.53 -3.19 12.91
CA TYR A 430 -7.49 -3.97 12.27
C TYR A 430 -7.70 -5.46 12.56
N LYS A 431 -7.63 -6.28 11.53
CA LYS A 431 -7.73 -7.74 11.67
C LYS A 431 -6.40 -8.39 11.30
N GLY A 432 -5.63 -8.76 12.30
CA GLY A 432 -4.45 -9.60 12.09
C GLY A 432 -4.87 -10.96 11.51
N THR A 433 -4.14 -11.44 10.50
CA THR A 433 -4.41 -12.73 9.86
C THR A 433 -4.37 -13.86 10.90
N PHE A 434 -5.47 -14.57 11.06
CA PHE A 434 -5.73 -15.59 12.09
C PHE A 434 -5.76 -15.11 13.54
N TRP A 435 -5.71 -13.80 13.78
CA TRP A 435 -5.92 -13.24 15.10
C TRP A 435 -7.40 -13.01 15.37
N ASP A 436 -7.81 -13.11 16.62
CA ASP A 436 -9.16 -12.70 16.99
C ASP A 436 -9.32 -11.18 16.82
N LYS A 437 -10.50 -10.74 16.37
CA LYS A 437 -10.79 -9.32 16.16
C LYS A 437 -10.69 -8.45 17.42
N SER A 438 -10.85 -9.05 18.60
CA SER A 438 -10.68 -8.36 19.89
C SER A 438 -9.22 -8.03 20.19
N LYS A 439 -8.27 -8.65 19.47
CA LYS A 439 -6.84 -8.42 19.66
C LYS A 439 -6.41 -7.18 18.88
N GLN A 440 -6.58 -6.01 19.48
CA GLN A 440 -6.27 -4.71 18.87
C GLN A 440 -4.97 -4.10 19.41
N MET A 441 -4.26 -4.78 20.29
CA MET A 441 -2.97 -4.30 20.79
C MET A 441 -2.05 -5.45 21.20
N THR A 442 -0.76 -5.15 21.20
CA THR A 442 0.27 -5.89 21.94
C THR A 442 0.93 -4.97 22.96
N ILE A 443 1.39 -5.55 24.05
CA ILE A 443 2.11 -4.81 25.08
C ILE A 443 3.45 -5.49 25.37
N PHE A 444 4.44 -4.72 25.75
CA PHE A 444 5.74 -5.23 26.14
C PHE A 444 6.40 -4.28 27.15
N ARG A 445 7.38 -4.79 27.89
CA ARG A 445 8.24 -3.96 28.74
C ARG A 445 9.47 -3.50 27.97
N ALA A 446 9.89 -2.27 28.20
CA ALA A 446 11.15 -1.78 27.65
C ALA A 446 12.32 -2.68 28.08
N GLN A 447 13.31 -2.81 27.21
CA GLN A 447 14.48 -3.66 27.42
C GLN A 447 14.18 -5.14 27.72
N THR A 448 13.06 -5.66 27.24
CA THR A 448 12.75 -7.10 27.33
C THR A 448 13.83 -7.90 26.60
N ASP A 449 14.33 -8.95 27.24
CA ASP A 449 15.26 -9.90 26.64
C ASP A 449 14.47 -10.95 25.81
N PHE A 450 14.99 -11.24 24.62
CA PHE A 450 14.56 -12.37 23.81
C PHE A 450 15.79 -13.16 23.35
N ASN A 451 15.98 -14.34 23.87
CA ASN A 451 17.16 -15.19 23.59
C ASN A 451 18.50 -14.43 23.72
N GLY A 452 18.63 -13.62 24.77
CA GLY A 452 19.84 -12.84 25.05
C GLY A 452 19.95 -11.51 24.30
N GLU A 453 19.01 -11.21 23.41
CA GLU A 453 18.94 -9.93 22.69
C GLU A 453 17.98 -8.98 23.43
N LYS A 454 18.46 -7.77 23.71
CA LYS A 454 17.62 -6.73 24.34
C LYS A 454 16.90 -5.93 23.28
N TYR A 455 15.57 -6.00 23.32
CA TYR A 455 14.72 -5.16 22.51
C TYR A 455 14.67 -3.73 23.05
N ALA A 456 14.47 -2.77 22.18
CA ALA A 456 14.39 -1.34 22.52
C ALA A 456 15.65 -0.79 23.25
N LYS A 457 16.83 -1.41 23.04
CA LYS A 457 18.08 -0.95 23.64
C LYS A 457 18.41 0.51 23.31
N ASP A 458 18.09 0.93 22.10
CA ASP A 458 18.38 2.26 21.56
C ASP A 458 17.15 3.17 21.52
N TRP A 459 16.07 2.77 22.19
CA TRP A 459 14.87 3.57 22.27
C TRP A 459 15.02 4.69 23.28
N GLN A 460 14.40 5.86 23.04
CA GLN A 460 14.51 7.04 23.95
C GLN A 460 14.10 6.74 25.41
N LEU A 461 13.35 5.68 25.65
CA LEU A 461 12.87 5.23 26.93
C LEU A 461 13.62 4.01 27.48
N ALA A 462 14.70 3.60 26.80
CA ALA A 462 15.38 2.32 27.03
C ALA A 462 16.02 2.16 28.41
N ASN A 463 16.28 3.25 29.12
CA ASN A 463 16.99 3.19 30.40
C ASN A 463 16.12 2.71 31.57
N ASN A 464 14.82 2.57 31.40
CA ASN A 464 13.90 2.12 32.43
C ASN A 464 13.16 0.85 32.02
N ARG A 465 13.55 -0.30 32.58
CA ARG A 465 12.93 -1.62 32.31
C ARG A 465 11.47 -1.72 32.74
N ASN A 466 11.01 -0.84 33.60
CA ASN A 466 9.65 -0.88 34.13
C ASN A 466 8.65 -0.21 33.18
N ILE A 467 9.11 0.50 32.16
CA ILE A 467 8.23 1.15 31.19
C ILE A 467 7.42 0.08 30.46
N LEU A 468 6.09 0.24 30.52
CA LEU A 468 5.15 -0.51 29.71
C LEU A 468 4.88 0.23 28.42
N VAL A 469 4.94 -0.48 27.31
CA VAL A 469 4.61 0.03 25.98
C VAL A 469 3.43 -0.74 25.44
N ALA A 470 2.47 -0.02 24.91
CA ALA A 470 1.34 -0.58 24.17
C ALA A 470 1.44 -0.17 22.70
N ASN A 471 1.45 -1.15 21.83
CA ASN A 471 1.25 -0.99 20.39
C ASN A 471 -0.23 -1.21 20.10
N VAL A 472 -0.97 -0.12 19.88
CA VAL A 472 -2.42 -0.14 19.60
C VAL A 472 -2.61 0.00 18.10
N PHE A 473 -2.93 -1.11 17.41
CA PHE A 473 -2.70 -1.33 15.97
C PHE A 473 -3.27 -0.27 15.02
N ASN A 474 -4.42 0.30 15.30
CA ASN A 474 -5.07 1.29 14.44
C ASN A 474 -5.35 2.61 15.16
N ALA A 475 -4.56 2.93 16.19
CA ALA A 475 -4.84 4.10 17.02
C ALA A 475 -4.68 5.42 16.25
N THR A 476 -5.58 6.34 16.54
CA THR A 476 -5.56 7.74 16.14
C THR A 476 -5.47 8.64 17.38
N SER A 477 -5.43 9.96 17.22
CA SER A 477 -5.52 10.89 18.35
C SER A 477 -6.85 10.79 19.11
N HIS A 478 -7.89 10.28 18.48
CA HIS A 478 -9.21 10.10 19.07
C HIS A 478 -9.33 8.85 19.97
N TRP A 479 -8.29 8.02 20.01
CA TRP A 479 -8.24 6.90 20.96
C TRP A 479 -7.82 7.38 22.35
N ARG A 480 -8.46 6.82 23.38
CA ARG A 480 -8.07 7.02 24.76
C ARG A 480 -7.37 5.77 25.28
N VAL A 481 -6.07 5.88 25.55
CA VAL A 481 -5.27 4.76 26.08
C VAL A 481 -4.81 5.09 27.49
N VAL A 482 -5.18 4.25 28.45
CA VAL A 482 -4.87 4.43 29.86
C VAL A 482 -4.21 3.20 30.47
N ALA A 483 -3.35 3.41 31.43
CA ALA A 483 -2.86 2.40 32.37
C ALA A 483 -3.65 2.50 33.67
N ILE A 484 -4.08 1.36 34.20
CA ILE A 484 -4.76 1.26 35.48
C ILE A 484 -3.76 0.63 36.46
N GLU A 485 -3.32 1.39 37.44
CA GLU A 485 -2.43 0.98 38.52
C GLU A 485 -3.11 1.23 39.87
N ASP A 486 -3.21 0.21 40.71
CA ASP A 486 -3.87 0.27 42.01
C ASP A 486 -5.29 0.87 41.94
N GLY A 487 -6.05 0.49 40.93
CA GLY A 487 -7.43 0.94 40.67
C GLY A 487 -7.56 2.36 40.14
N LYS A 488 -6.47 3.07 39.86
CA LYS A 488 -6.47 4.44 39.33
C LYS A 488 -6.07 4.45 37.87
N GLU A 489 -6.79 5.23 37.05
CA GLU A 489 -6.47 5.42 35.63
C GLU A 489 -5.43 6.53 35.45
N TYR A 490 -4.42 6.26 34.64
CA TYR A 490 -3.40 7.20 34.20
C TYR A 490 -3.34 7.21 32.67
N LEU A 491 -3.46 8.39 32.08
CA LEU A 491 -3.36 8.52 30.62
C LEU A 491 -1.94 8.11 30.18
N MET A 492 -1.86 7.18 29.25
CA MET A 492 -0.61 6.79 28.63
C MET A 492 -0.14 7.87 27.66
N ARG A 493 1.16 8.06 27.59
CA ARG A 493 1.75 9.03 26.65
C ARG A 493 1.98 8.38 25.31
N ARG A 494 1.48 9.01 24.26
CA ARG A 494 1.78 8.60 22.91
C ARG A 494 3.21 8.98 22.55
N ILE A 495 3.88 8.10 21.81
CA ILE A 495 5.21 8.37 21.30
C ILE A 495 5.04 9.23 20.05
N SER A 496 5.49 10.47 20.11
CA SER A 496 5.41 11.45 19.02
C SER A 496 6.72 11.62 18.25
N SER A 497 7.77 10.96 18.70
CA SER A 497 9.09 10.98 18.07
C SER A 497 9.32 9.72 17.23
N LYS A 498 10.38 9.73 16.44
CA LYS A 498 10.84 8.53 15.74
C LYS A 498 11.02 7.41 16.76
N GLY A 499 10.30 6.32 16.54
CA GLY A 499 10.33 5.15 17.39
C GLY A 499 10.03 3.91 16.56
N GLN A 500 10.38 2.74 17.10
CA GLN A 500 10.07 1.46 16.51
C GLN A 500 9.35 0.61 17.53
N ASP A 501 8.51 -0.31 17.06
CA ASP A 501 8.09 -1.40 17.91
C ASP A 501 9.33 -2.26 18.25
N ALA A 502 9.61 -2.39 19.52
CA ALA A 502 10.84 -3.04 19.97
C ALA A 502 10.89 -4.51 19.58
N PHE A 503 9.75 -5.19 19.55
CA PHE A 503 9.68 -6.59 19.15
C PHE A 503 9.88 -6.77 17.66
N ALA A 504 9.25 -5.96 16.83
CA ALA A 504 9.47 -5.99 15.39
C ALA A 504 10.94 -5.70 15.07
N ALA A 505 11.52 -4.68 15.69
CA ALA A 505 12.93 -4.34 15.51
C ALA A 505 13.85 -5.48 15.93
N GLY A 506 13.66 -6.01 17.13
CA GLY A 506 14.48 -7.11 17.65
C GLY A 506 14.33 -8.39 16.84
N TYR A 507 13.11 -8.77 16.49
CA TYR A 507 12.85 -9.95 15.67
C TYR A 507 13.53 -9.84 14.30
N HIS A 508 13.31 -8.76 13.58
CA HIS A 508 13.90 -8.56 12.27
C HIS A 508 15.42 -8.41 12.33
N HIS A 509 15.96 -7.86 13.42
CA HIS A 509 17.40 -7.82 13.63
C HIS A 509 18.00 -9.20 13.85
N LYS A 510 17.38 -10.01 14.70
CA LYS A 510 17.88 -11.36 15.02
C LYS A 510 17.87 -12.28 13.79
N TYR A 511 16.85 -12.17 12.95
CA TYR A 511 16.66 -12.98 11.76
C TYR A 511 17.04 -12.24 10.48
N SER A 512 17.97 -11.27 10.55
CA SER A 512 18.37 -10.41 9.43
C SER A 512 18.94 -11.13 8.21
N GLU A 513 19.41 -12.37 8.37
CA GLU A 513 19.87 -13.21 7.25
C GLU A 513 18.69 -13.81 6.46
N SER A 514 17.54 -14.00 7.10
CA SER A 514 16.33 -14.58 6.50
C SER A 514 15.22 -13.56 6.30
N VAL A 515 15.33 -12.40 6.93
CA VAL A 515 14.33 -11.33 6.90
C VAL A 515 14.98 -10.05 6.41
N SER A 516 14.36 -9.40 5.44
CA SER A 516 14.88 -8.15 4.92
C SER A 516 15.02 -7.09 6.00
N TYR A 517 16.24 -6.65 6.18
CA TYR A 517 16.60 -5.65 7.15
C TYR A 517 16.46 -4.20 6.65
N ARG A 518 15.99 -4.01 5.41
CA ARG A 518 16.01 -2.71 4.73
C ARG A 518 15.28 -1.60 5.47
N PHE A 519 14.31 -1.96 6.32
CA PHE A 519 13.43 -1.00 6.97
C PHE A 519 13.69 -0.83 8.46
N VAL A 520 14.61 -1.60 9.02
CA VAL A 520 14.93 -1.54 10.47
C VAL A 520 16.38 -1.13 10.62
N SER A 521 16.64 0.15 10.87
CA SER A 521 18.00 0.59 11.16
C SER A 521 18.36 0.31 12.62
N LYS A 522 19.60 -0.03 12.87
CA LYS A 522 20.16 -0.03 14.24
C LYS A 522 20.06 1.39 14.80
N GLY A 523 19.33 1.57 15.89
CA GLY A 523 19.14 2.87 16.55
C GLY A 523 18.14 3.77 15.81
N ASN A 524 17.55 4.70 16.50
CA ASN A 524 16.64 5.76 16.04
C ASN A 524 15.85 5.47 14.77
N GLY A 525 14.73 4.76 14.88
CA GLY A 525 13.87 4.40 13.77
C GLY A 525 13.58 5.59 12.84
N TYR A 526 13.61 5.34 11.55
CA TYR A 526 13.25 6.34 10.54
C TYR A 526 11.76 6.67 10.54
N LEU A 527 10.95 5.83 11.18
CA LEU A 527 9.50 5.85 11.08
C LEU A 527 8.90 6.43 12.34
N ILE A 528 7.89 7.25 12.16
CA ILE A 528 7.08 7.76 13.26
C ILE A 528 5.92 6.81 13.45
N MET A 529 6.01 6.01 14.51
CA MET A 529 4.97 5.08 14.91
C MET A 529 3.98 5.79 15.82
N ASN A 530 2.91 6.33 15.25
CA ASN A 530 1.93 7.13 16.00
C ASN A 530 0.92 6.33 16.82
N HIS A 531 1.02 5.02 16.79
CA HIS A 531 0.15 4.09 17.53
C HIS A 531 0.85 3.39 18.71
N LEU A 532 2.04 3.88 19.11
CA LEU A 532 2.74 3.41 20.29
C LEU A 532 2.48 4.33 21.49
N TYR A 533 2.16 3.74 22.63
CA TYR A 533 1.89 4.43 23.89
C TYR A 533 2.77 3.87 24.99
N TYR A 534 3.17 4.70 25.97
CA TYR A 534 3.96 4.22 27.09
C TYR A 534 3.44 4.73 28.42
N TYR A 535 3.70 3.95 29.46
CA TYR A 535 3.44 4.27 30.86
C TYR A 535 4.64 3.87 31.72
N VAL A 536 4.97 4.70 32.67
CA VAL A 536 6.01 4.41 33.69
C VAL A 536 5.28 4.05 34.99
N PRO A 537 5.20 2.76 35.37
CA PRO A 537 4.57 2.35 36.62
C PRO A 537 5.19 3.03 37.83
N LYS A 538 4.36 3.48 38.77
CA LYS A 538 4.79 4.04 40.04
C LYS A 538 5.34 2.95 40.97
N ASN A 539 4.71 1.79 40.95
CA ASN A 539 5.16 0.58 41.59
C ASN A 539 5.63 -0.43 40.55
N PRO A 540 6.94 -0.77 40.48
CA PRO A 540 7.46 -1.72 39.50
C PRO A 540 6.81 -3.11 39.54
N ASN A 541 6.26 -3.48 40.70
CA ASN A 541 5.65 -4.80 40.94
C ASN A 541 4.13 -4.78 40.78
N ALA A 542 3.53 -3.63 40.54
CA ALA A 542 2.09 -3.55 40.35
C ALA A 542 1.63 -4.30 39.07
N LYS A 543 0.49 -4.95 39.18
CA LYS A 543 -0.23 -5.46 38.02
C LYS A 543 -0.92 -4.29 37.34
N ILE A 544 -0.48 -3.95 36.16
CA ILE A 544 -1.04 -2.85 35.36
C ILE A 544 -2.04 -3.42 34.34
N ILE A 545 -3.21 -2.82 34.25
CA ILE A 545 -4.15 -3.09 33.16
C ILE A 545 -4.07 -1.92 32.18
N ILE A 546 -3.81 -2.20 30.91
CA ILE A 546 -3.90 -1.23 29.84
C ILE A 546 -5.29 -1.34 29.21
N LYS A 547 -5.95 -0.20 29.07
CA LYS A 547 -7.27 -0.08 28.47
C LYS A 547 -7.19 0.91 27.31
N ALA A 548 -7.48 0.47 26.11
CA ALA A 548 -7.54 1.28 24.91
C ALA A 548 -9.00 1.36 24.45
N SER A 549 -9.53 2.57 24.35
CA SER A 549 -10.89 2.84 23.86
C SER A 549 -10.81 3.59 22.55
N ASP A 550 -11.51 3.08 21.53
CA ASP A 550 -11.58 3.66 20.20
C ASP A 550 -12.69 4.73 20.11
N PRO A 551 -12.73 5.53 19.06
CA PRO A 551 -13.77 6.52 18.86
C PRO A 551 -15.15 5.92 18.53
N TYR A 552 -15.24 4.61 18.34
CA TYR A 552 -16.48 3.90 17.99
C TYR A 552 -17.17 3.26 19.20
N GLY A 553 -16.58 3.41 20.39
CA GLY A 553 -17.16 2.91 21.65
C GLY A 553 -16.65 1.54 22.10
N HIS A 554 -15.71 0.94 21.39
CA HIS A 554 -15.09 -0.31 21.83
C HIS A 554 -14.00 -0.04 22.85
N THR A 555 -13.77 -1.03 23.71
CA THR A 555 -12.70 -1.00 24.69
C THR A 555 -11.97 -2.33 24.67
N PHE A 556 -10.66 -2.25 24.54
CA PHE A 556 -9.74 -3.38 24.54
C PHE A 556 -8.85 -3.30 25.76
N THR A 557 -8.59 -4.45 26.39
CA THR A 557 -7.77 -4.51 27.59
C THR A 557 -6.63 -5.49 27.45
N ALA A 558 -5.50 -5.18 28.07
CA ALA A 558 -4.37 -6.09 28.19
C ALA A 558 -3.75 -5.92 29.58
N SER A 559 -3.21 -7.00 30.14
CA SER A 559 -2.54 -6.97 31.46
C SER A 559 -1.03 -6.94 31.30
N SER A 560 -0.33 -6.28 32.21
CA SER A 560 1.14 -6.33 32.26
C SER A 560 1.69 -7.75 32.42
N SER A 561 0.86 -8.71 32.89
CA SER A 561 1.18 -10.14 32.90
C SER A 561 1.17 -10.77 31.51
N ASP A 562 0.48 -10.14 30.55
CA ASP A 562 0.39 -10.59 29.15
C ASP A 562 1.45 -9.90 28.28
N ALA A 563 2.38 -9.15 28.93
CA ALA A 563 3.47 -8.50 28.23
C ALA A 563 4.25 -9.54 27.42
N VAL A 564 4.39 -9.26 26.12
CA VAL A 564 5.05 -10.16 25.20
C VAL A 564 6.52 -10.24 25.59
N THR A 565 6.99 -11.45 25.82
CA THR A 565 8.41 -11.78 26.06
C THR A 565 9.04 -12.37 24.80
N GLU A 566 8.20 -12.87 23.90
CA GLU A 566 8.59 -13.42 22.62
C GLU A 566 7.72 -12.81 21.51
N PRO A 567 8.29 -12.42 20.36
CA PRO A 567 7.52 -11.82 19.29
C PRO A 567 6.58 -12.85 18.64
N PHE A 568 5.25 -12.59 18.66
CA PHE A 568 4.22 -13.34 17.94
C PHE A 568 4.41 -14.85 17.93
N VAL A 569 4.40 -15.45 19.10
CA VAL A 569 4.78 -16.83 19.40
C VAL A 569 4.38 -17.86 18.34
N ASN A 570 3.18 -17.79 17.81
CA ASN A 570 2.69 -18.76 16.83
C ASN A 570 3.36 -18.65 15.46
N TYR A 571 3.70 -17.45 15.03
CA TYR A 571 4.31 -17.21 13.71
C TYR A 571 5.83 -17.21 13.78
N ALA A 572 6.41 -16.66 14.84
CA ALA A 572 7.85 -16.67 15.04
C ALA A 572 8.39 -18.10 15.14
N HIS A 573 7.71 -19.01 15.84
CA HIS A 573 8.12 -20.42 15.92
C HIS A 573 8.03 -21.13 14.58
N TYR A 574 7.02 -20.83 13.76
CA TYR A 574 6.91 -21.40 12.41
C TYR A 574 8.11 -20.99 11.55
N TYR A 575 8.41 -19.69 11.48
CA TYR A 575 9.56 -19.19 10.71
C TYR A 575 10.89 -19.57 11.32
N GLU A 576 11.02 -19.64 12.63
CA GLU A 576 12.26 -20.05 13.30
C GLU A 576 12.62 -21.50 12.97
N ARG A 577 11.65 -22.40 12.94
CA ARG A 577 11.85 -23.80 12.55
C ARG A 577 12.29 -23.88 11.09
N GLU A 578 11.55 -23.25 10.20
CA GLU A 578 11.83 -23.24 8.76
C GLU A 578 13.20 -22.59 8.47
N TYR A 579 13.53 -21.53 9.19
CA TYR A 579 14.83 -20.86 9.07
C TYR A 579 15.98 -21.75 9.53
N LYS A 580 15.84 -22.47 10.64
CA LYS A 580 16.87 -23.40 11.10
C LYS A 580 17.09 -24.53 10.10
N GLU A 581 16.03 -25.03 9.50
CA GLU A 581 16.13 -26.05 8.45
C GLU A 581 16.79 -25.51 7.18
N TYR A 582 16.39 -24.33 6.74
CA TYR A 582 17.00 -23.64 5.61
C TYR A 582 18.50 -23.40 5.83
N LYS A 583 18.89 -22.88 6.98
CA LYS A 583 20.30 -22.64 7.32
C LYS A 583 21.13 -23.92 7.25
N LYS A 584 20.63 -25.02 7.77
CA LYS A 584 21.28 -26.33 7.69
C LYS A 584 21.48 -26.79 6.23
N GLN A 585 20.44 -26.61 5.40
CA GLN A 585 20.51 -26.97 3.98
C GLN A 585 21.52 -26.10 3.23
N LYS A 586 21.48 -24.78 3.45
CA LYS A 586 22.40 -23.81 2.84
C LYS A 586 23.85 -24.07 3.22
N ASP A 587 24.14 -24.36 4.49
CA ASP A 587 25.48 -24.69 4.97
C ASP A 587 25.95 -26.01 4.39
N LYS A 588 25.07 -26.96 4.13
CA LYS A 588 25.39 -28.21 3.44
C LYS A 588 25.74 -27.95 1.98
N MET A 589 24.91 -27.19 1.25
CA MET A 589 25.14 -26.85 -0.16
C MET A 589 26.47 -26.11 -0.36
N LEU A 590 26.79 -25.17 0.53
CA LEU A 590 28.06 -24.44 0.50
C LEU A 590 29.25 -25.38 0.69
N ARG A 591 29.19 -26.31 1.67
CA ARG A 591 30.23 -27.33 1.88
C ARG A 591 30.38 -28.21 0.65
N ASP A 592 29.29 -28.71 0.08
CA ASP A 592 29.32 -29.58 -1.09
C ASP A 592 29.90 -28.85 -2.31
N SER A 593 29.57 -27.57 -2.50
CA SER A 593 30.13 -26.76 -3.60
C SER A 593 31.62 -26.48 -3.45
N VAL A 594 32.13 -26.31 -2.23
CA VAL A 594 33.58 -26.16 -1.97
C VAL A 594 34.31 -27.46 -2.25
N VAL A 595 33.76 -28.60 -1.83
CA VAL A 595 34.34 -29.93 -2.08
C VAL A 595 34.37 -30.22 -3.58
N THR A 596 33.33 -29.86 -4.33
CA THR A 596 33.31 -30.06 -5.80
C THR A 596 34.38 -29.21 -6.48
N LYS A 597 34.49 -27.92 -6.13
CA LYS A 597 35.53 -27.03 -6.68
C LYS A 597 36.93 -27.49 -6.37
N GLN A 598 37.18 -28.08 -5.19
CA GLN A 598 38.49 -28.67 -4.85
C GLN A 598 38.79 -29.90 -5.68
N LYS A 599 37.80 -30.78 -5.93
CA LYS A 599 37.97 -31.97 -6.79
C LYS A 599 38.25 -31.57 -8.23
N ASP A 600 37.57 -30.58 -8.78
CA ASP A 600 37.78 -30.08 -10.13
C ASP A 600 39.18 -29.43 -10.28
N THR A 601 39.65 -28.73 -9.23
CA THR A 601 41.01 -28.15 -9.21
C THR A 601 42.11 -29.20 -9.14
N ILE A 602 41.86 -30.32 -8.45
CA ILE A 602 42.79 -31.45 -8.36
C ILE A 602 42.80 -32.21 -9.69
N ALA A 603 41.63 -32.45 -10.28
CA ALA A 603 41.52 -33.14 -11.57
C ALA A 603 42.23 -32.37 -12.70
N THR A 604 42.07 -31.03 -12.73
CA THR A 604 42.77 -30.19 -13.73
C THR A 604 44.27 -30.13 -13.54
N LYS A 605 44.77 -30.27 -12.31
CA LYS A 605 46.24 -30.36 -12.04
C LYS A 605 46.82 -31.72 -12.37
N SER A 606 46.03 -32.79 -12.39
CA SER A 606 46.50 -34.15 -12.76
C SER A 606 46.51 -34.40 -14.27
N VAL A 607 45.79 -33.59 -15.05
CA VAL A 607 45.75 -33.68 -16.53
C VAL A 607 46.89 -32.86 -17.17
N ASN A 608 47.49 -31.93 -16.41
CA ASN A 608 48.61 -31.08 -16.87
C ASN A 608 49.97 -31.51 -16.32
N LYS A 609 50.12 -32.74 -15.82
CA LYS A 609 51.34 -33.44 -15.56
C LYS A 609 51.41 -34.66 -16.46
#